data_40d25216795007894d047a6d4de499bc
#
_entry.id   40d25216795007894d047a6d4de499bc
#
_cell.length_a   1.000
_cell.length_b   1.000
_cell.length_c   1.000
_cell.angle_alpha   90.00
_cell.angle_beta   90.00
_cell.angle_gamma   90.00
#
_symmetry.space_group_name_H-M   'P 1'
#
loop_
_entity.id
_entity.type
_entity.pdbx_description
1 polymer ?
#
loop_
_entity_poly.entity_id
_entity_poly.type
_entity_poly.pdbx_seq_one_letter_code
_entity_poly.pdbx_strand_id
1 'polypeptide(L)'
;MILPSKRHRFTPETVEVFYNINAVLNSIDHLEVRGRDSAGMSLMFMLNEAVFHQFEDDLKQHADPDMYGNMCRRAQQSVLGNRGMDIHTAADADGRPYVTISIVYKIAAEIGSLGDNIRFIRNEISNDPILQKLAGCPRRHHTVSSHTRWASVGAINEATCHPLDARTMRHPEGLQGPMHVCLNGDIDNFMQLKTAFESDGDQIQAEISTDTKIIPLQISRYL
;
A
#
# COMPACT_ATOMS: atom_id res chain seq x y z
N MET A 1 -16.50 9.52 -8.57
CA MET A 1 -16.08 8.28 -9.27
C MET A 1 -14.71 8.52 -9.88
N ILE A 2 -13.75 7.63 -9.63
CA ILE A 2 -12.45 7.64 -10.29
C ILE A 2 -12.58 6.87 -11.59
N LEU A 3 -12.06 7.41 -12.67
CA LEU A 3 -12.06 6.78 -13.99
C LEU A 3 -10.61 6.67 -14.49
N PRO A 4 -10.32 5.69 -15.35
CA PRO A 4 -9.07 5.65 -16.08
C PRO A 4 -8.85 6.98 -16.83
N SER A 5 -7.60 7.41 -16.94
CA SER A 5 -7.26 8.60 -17.72
C SER A 5 -7.72 8.43 -19.17
N LYS A 6 -8.28 9.50 -19.77
CA LYS A 6 -8.70 9.50 -21.18
C LYS A 6 -7.59 9.11 -22.17
N ARG A 7 -6.33 9.14 -21.73
CA ARG A 7 -5.15 8.75 -22.53
C ARG A 7 -4.88 7.24 -22.53
N HIS A 8 -5.52 6.48 -21.62
CA HIS A 8 -5.36 5.03 -21.52
C HIS A 8 -6.59 4.33 -22.11
N ARG A 9 -6.37 3.21 -22.80
CA ARG A 9 -7.47 2.40 -23.33
C ARG A 9 -8.29 1.84 -22.17
N PHE A 10 -9.61 1.91 -22.28
CA PHE A 10 -10.53 1.23 -21.39
C PHE A 10 -10.51 -0.27 -21.73
N THR A 11 -9.56 -1.00 -21.17
CA THR A 11 -9.54 -2.47 -21.25
C THR A 11 -10.42 -3.06 -20.14
N PRO A 12 -10.90 -4.31 -20.28
CA PRO A 12 -11.61 -4.99 -19.20
C PRO A 12 -10.84 -4.98 -17.89
N GLU A 13 -9.52 -5.18 -17.94
CA GLU A 13 -8.62 -5.16 -16.79
C GLU A 13 -8.65 -3.81 -16.08
N THR A 14 -8.52 -2.74 -16.84
CA THR A 14 -8.56 -1.36 -16.30
C THR A 14 -9.91 -1.07 -15.65
N VAL A 15 -11.00 -1.44 -16.31
CA VAL A 15 -12.37 -1.22 -15.79
C VAL A 15 -12.57 -1.98 -14.48
N GLU A 16 -12.14 -3.23 -14.39
CA GLU A 16 -12.23 -4.05 -13.19
C GLU A 16 -11.49 -3.42 -12.00
N VAL A 17 -10.23 -2.99 -12.19
CA VAL A 17 -9.44 -2.34 -11.14
C VAL A 17 -10.14 -1.09 -10.62
N PHE A 18 -10.55 -0.19 -11.51
CA PHE A 18 -11.18 1.07 -11.07
C PHE A 18 -12.59 0.85 -10.51
N TYR A 19 -13.32 -0.19 -10.95
CA TYR A 19 -14.57 -0.58 -10.32
C TYR A 19 -14.35 -1.01 -8.87
N ASN A 20 -13.39 -1.88 -8.61
CA ASN A 20 -13.06 -2.36 -7.26
C ASN A 20 -12.56 -1.24 -6.35
N ILE A 21 -11.69 -0.36 -6.87
CA ILE A 21 -11.23 0.83 -6.15
C ILE A 21 -12.42 1.71 -5.76
N ASN A 22 -13.33 2.02 -6.69
CA ASN A 22 -14.48 2.85 -6.40
C ASN A 22 -15.45 2.19 -5.42
N ALA A 23 -15.66 0.87 -5.52
CA ALA A 23 -16.53 0.13 -4.59
C ALA A 23 -15.98 0.22 -3.16
N VAL A 24 -14.68 -0.01 -2.96
CA VAL A 24 -14.04 0.09 -1.65
C VAL A 24 -14.06 1.53 -1.14
N LEU A 25 -13.72 2.53 -1.97
CA LEU A 25 -13.75 3.93 -1.56
C LEU A 25 -15.15 4.43 -1.19
N ASN A 26 -16.18 3.97 -1.90
CA ASN A 26 -17.56 4.31 -1.54
C ASN A 26 -17.96 3.68 -0.20
N SER A 27 -17.52 2.43 0.05
CA SER A 27 -17.81 1.75 1.31
C SER A 27 -17.16 2.44 2.50
N ILE A 28 -15.87 2.81 2.38
CA ILE A 28 -15.15 3.42 3.50
C ILE A 28 -15.49 4.90 3.72
N ASP A 29 -15.98 5.60 2.70
CA ASP A 29 -16.50 6.97 2.82
C ASP A 29 -17.64 7.04 3.87
N HIS A 30 -18.51 6.03 3.89
CA HIS A 30 -19.54 5.89 4.91
C HIS A 30 -19.00 5.54 6.31
N LEU A 31 -17.81 4.95 6.39
CA LEU A 31 -17.15 4.59 7.65
C LEU A 31 -16.31 5.72 8.25
N GLU A 32 -16.00 6.76 7.48
CA GLU A 32 -15.17 7.90 7.93
C GLU A 32 -15.77 8.63 9.14
N VAL A 33 -17.08 8.53 9.34
CA VAL A 33 -17.76 9.02 10.56
C VAL A 33 -17.14 8.44 11.84
N ARG A 34 -16.57 7.22 11.76
CA ARG A 34 -15.96 6.48 12.87
C ARG A 34 -14.42 6.51 12.86
N GLY A 35 -13.79 7.15 11.87
CA GLY A 35 -12.34 7.16 11.75
C GLY A 35 -11.88 8.34 10.91
N ARG A 36 -11.77 9.54 11.53
CA ARG A 36 -11.43 10.78 10.81
C ARG A 36 -9.96 11.14 10.85
N ASP A 37 -9.18 10.48 11.73
CA ASP A 37 -7.79 10.89 11.98
C ASP A 37 -6.86 10.50 10.84
N SER A 38 -7.16 9.38 10.20
CA SER A 38 -6.41 8.96 9.02
C SER A 38 -7.22 7.98 8.15
N ALA A 39 -6.82 7.88 6.90
CA ALA A 39 -7.33 6.88 5.97
C ALA A 39 -6.19 6.34 5.11
N GLY A 40 -6.30 5.08 4.73
CA GLY A 40 -5.35 4.48 3.82
C GLY A 40 -5.96 3.38 2.97
N MET A 41 -5.38 3.19 1.79
CA MET A 41 -5.76 2.17 0.84
C MET A 41 -4.51 1.46 0.34
N SER A 42 -4.62 0.15 0.19
CA SER A 42 -3.62 -0.70 -0.44
C SER A 42 -4.20 -1.34 -1.69
N LEU A 43 -3.42 -1.30 -2.75
CA LEU A 43 -3.66 -1.99 -4.00
C LEU A 43 -2.51 -2.98 -4.19
N MET A 44 -2.81 -4.27 -4.41
CA MET A 44 -1.82 -5.27 -4.76
C MET A 44 -2.15 -5.90 -6.11
N PHE A 45 -1.13 -6.08 -6.94
CA PHE A 45 -1.21 -6.70 -8.26
C PHE A 45 -0.19 -7.82 -8.33
N MET A 46 -0.62 -8.99 -8.78
CA MET A 46 0.26 -10.12 -9.08
C MET A 46 0.36 -10.29 -10.58
N LEU A 47 1.54 -10.07 -11.14
CA LEU A 47 1.83 -10.14 -12.57
C LEU A 47 2.72 -11.34 -12.87
N ASN A 48 2.61 -11.91 -14.07
CA ASN A 48 3.70 -12.74 -14.59
C ASN A 48 4.95 -11.88 -14.80
N GLU A 49 6.13 -12.46 -14.58
CA GLU A 49 7.40 -11.73 -14.69
C GLU A 49 7.58 -11.03 -16.05
N ALA A 50 7.22 -11.70 -17.16
CA ALA A 50 7.29 -11.10 -18.49
C ALA A 50 6.40 -9.86 -18.65
N VAL A 51 5.21 -9.85 -18.00
CA VAL A 51 4.32 -8.69 -17.99
C VAL A 51 4.92 -7.56 -17.16
N PHE A 52 5.56 -7.88 -16.05
CA PHE A 52 6.26 -6.90 -15.23
C PHE A 52 7.40 -6.23 -15.99
N HIS A 53 8.24 -6.99 -16.68
CA HIS A 53 9.31 -6.42 -17.49
C HIS A 53 8.78 -5.52 -18.62
N GLN A 54 7.68 -5.92 -19.29
CA GLN A 54 7.03 -5.05 -20.27
C GLN A 54 6.54 -3.76 -19.64
N PHE A 55 5.95 -3.83 -18.45
CA PHE A 55 5.50 -2.66 -17.69
C PHE A 55 6.67 -1.73 -17.34
N GLU A 56 7.83 -2.27 -16.89
CA GLU A 56 9.04 -1.48 -16.65
C GLU A 56 9.53 -0.77 -17.92
N ASP A 57 9.56 -1.49 -19.04
CA ASP A 57 10.00 -0.92 -20.32
C ASP A 57 9.05 0.18 -20.81
N ASP A 58 7.75 0.00 -20.62
CA ASP A 58 6.75 1.03 -20.91
C ASP A 58 6.91 2.28 -20.01
N LEU A 59 7.40 2.13 -18.78
CA LEU A 59 7.73 3.26 -17.92
C LEU A 59 9.01 3.97 -18.37
N LYS A 60 10.05 3.22 -18.76
CA LYS A 60 11.32 3.77 -19.27
C LYS A 60 11.15 4.53 -20.59
N GLN A 61 10.21 4.09 -21.45
CA GLN A 61 9.88 4.69 -22.73
C GLN A 61 8.78 5.76 -22.65
N HIS A 62 8.31 6.08 -21.45
CA HIS A 62 7.25 7.07 -21.28
C HIS A 62 7.72 8.48 -21.66
N ALA A 63 6.77 9.32 -22.13
CA ALA A 63 7.06 10.71 -22.49
C ALA A 63 7.60 11.56 -21.31
N ASP A 64 7.23 11.21 -20.06
CA ASP A 64 7.91 11.70 -18.87
C ASP A 64 9.12 10.80 -18.60
N PRO A 65 10.36 11.32 -18.77
CA PRO A 65 11.58 10.53 -18.63
C PRO A 65 11.86 10.07 -17.19
N ASP A 66 11.21 10.68 -16.20
CA ASP A 66 11.39 10.33 -14.79
C ASP A 66 10.38 9.30 -14.27
N MET A 67 9.48 8.80 -15.10
CA MET A 67 8.42 7.87 -14.70
C MET A 67 8.97 6.60 -14.04
N TYR A 68 9.97 5.96 -14.66
CA TYR A 68 10.64 4.78 -14.11
C TYR A 68 11.43 5.11 -12.83
N GLY A 69 12.17 6.23 -12.83
CA GLY A 69 12.87 6.70 -11.62
C GLY A 69 11.93 7.00 -10.45
N ASN A 70 10.75 7.53 -10.75
CA ASN A 70 9.70 7.74 -9.74
C ASN A 70 9.23 6.41 -9.14
N MET A 71 8.96 5.38 -9.95
CA MET A 71 8.61 4.03 -9.44
C MET A 71 9.71 3.50 -8.51
N CYS A 72 10.98 3.58 -8.92
CA CYS A 72 12.10 3.11 -8.10
C CYS A 72 12.19 3.84 -6.75
N ARG A 73 12.07 5.17 -6.74
CA ARG A 73 12.08 5.96 -5.48
C ARG A 73 10.92 5.58 -4.56
N ARG A 74 9.74 5.33 -5.10
CA ARG A 74 8.56 4.91 -4.33
C ARG A 74 8.76 3.53 -3.70
N ALA A 75 9.49 2.62 -4.38
CA ALA A 75 9.80 1.29 -3.87
C ALA A 75 10.94 1.28 -2.83
N GLN A 76 11.73 2.36 -2.73
CA GLN A 76 12.88 2.47 -1.83
C GLN A 76 12.58 3.25 -0.54
N GLN A 77 11.32 3.59 -0.26
CA GLN A 77 10.95 4.26 0.99
C GLN A 77 11.24 3.36 2.19
N SER A 78 11.93 3.87 3.20
CA SER A 78 12.19 3.16 4.46
C SER A 78 10.96 3.03 5.35
N VAL A 79 9.99 3.92 5.18
CA VAL A 79 8.65 3.89 5.79
C VAL A 79 7.62 3.94 4.68
N LEU A 80 6.64 3.05 4.73
CA LEU A 80 5.59 2.98 3.71
C LEU A 80 4.64 4.18 3.85
N GLY A 81 4.93 5.23 3.10
CA GLY A 81 4.16 6.46 3.06
C GLY A 81 3.16 6.52 1.90
N ASN A 82 2.54 7.71 1.70
CA ASN A 82 1.65 7.95 0.58
C ASN A 82 2.35 7.72 -0.76
N ARG A 83 1.68 7.02 -1.68
CA ARG A 83 2.24 6.52 -2.95
C ARG A 83 3.43 5.56 -2.81
N GLY A 84 3.71 5.07 -1.58
CA GLY A 84 4.74 4.05 -1.36
C GLY A 84 4.42 2.77 -2.13
N MET A 85 5.47 2.06 -2.52
CA MET A 85 5.35 0.82 -3.30
C MET A 85 6.20 -0.28 -2.68
N ASP A 86 5.77 -1.53 -2.90
CA ASP A 86 6.60 -2.72 -2.77
C ASP A 86 6.62 -3.46 -4.08
N ILE A 87 7.77 -4.01 -4.44
CA ILE A 87 7.96 -4.86 -5.62
C ILE A 87 8.71 -6.09 -5.17
N HIS A 88 8.09 -7.25 -5.28
CA HIS A 88 8.66 -8.50 -4.81
C HIS A 88 8.49 -9.60 -5.84
N THR A 89 9.59 -10.28 -6.16
CA THR A 89 9.62 -11.42 -7.08
C THR A 89 9.58 -12.72 -6.30
N ALA A 90 8.71 -13.64 -6.71
CA ALA A 90 8.58 -14.98 -6.15
C ALA A 90 8.26 -15.99 -7.26
N ALA A 91 8.17 -17.26 -6.90
CA ALA A 91 7.72 -18.32 -7.79
C ALA A 91 6.51 -19.03 -7.18
N ASP A 92 5.59 -19.48 -8.05
CA ASP A 92 4.47 -20.30 -7.64
C ASP A 92 4.89 -21.77 -7.39
N ALA A 93 3.95 -22.62 -6.98
CA ALA A 93 4.21 -24.02 -6.67
C ALA A 93 4.77 -24.83 -7.88
N ASP A 94 4.53 -24.37 -9.10
CA ASP A 94 5.07 -24.95 -10.33
C ASP A 94 6.43 -24.37 -10.73
N GLY A 95 7.02 -23.47 -9.91
CA GLY A 95 8.28 -22.78 -10.18
C GLY A 95 8.15 -21.63 -11.19
N ARG A 96 6.93 -21.19 -11.53
CA ARG A 96 6.72 -20.10 -12.49
C ARG A 96 6.91 -18.75 -11.80
N PRO A 97 7.81 -17.88 -12.27
CA PRO A 97 8.07 -16.60 -11.64
C PRO A 97 6.87 -15.65 -11.77
N TYR A 98 6.66 -14.87 -10.74
CA TYR A 98 5.71 -13.77 -10.71
C TYR A 98 6.24 -12.60 -9.88
N VAL A 99 5.69 -11.42 -10.12
CA VAL A 99 6.02 -10.21 -9.37
C VAL A 99 4.74 -9.68 -8.72
N THR A 100 4.83 -9.45 -7.41
CA THR A 100 3.80 -8.73 -6.68
C THR A 100 4.21 -7.28 -6.58
N ILE A 101 3.34 -6.38 -7.02
CA ILE A 101 3.47 -4.93 -6.90
C ILE A 101 2.38 -4.45 -5.97
N SER A 102 2.73 -3.73 -4.92
CA SER A 102 1.75 -3.02 -4.12
C SER A 102 1.94 -1.51 -4.24
N ILE A 103 0.84 -0.78 -4.12
CA ILE A 103 0.82 0.68 -4.02
C ILE A 103 -0.09 1.04 -2.85
N VAL A 104 0.38 1.93 -1.97
CA VAL A 104 -0.47 2.46 -0.91
C VAL A 104 -0.75 3.94 -1.11
N TYR A 105 -1.93 4.37 -0.70
CA TYR A 105 -2.32 5.76 -0.60
C TYR A 105 -2.72 6.04 0.84
N LYS A 106 -2.10 7.01 1.47
CA LYS A 106 -2.26 7.30 2.89
C LYS A 106 -2.45 8.80 3.12
N ILE A 107 -3.26 9.12 4.11
CA ILE A 107 -3.39 10.46 4.65
C ILE A 107 -3.64 10.38 6.16
N ALA A 108 -2.98 11.26 6.89
CA ALA A 108 -3.28 11.55 8.28
C ALA A 108 -3.56 13.05 8.41
N ALA A 109 -4.75 13.39 8.93
CA ALA A 109 -5.13 14.78 9.16
C ALA A 109 -5.69 14.90 10.58
N GLU A 110 -5.05 15.69 11.43
CA GLU A 110 -5.48 15.88 12.82
C GLU A 110 -6.90 16.43 12.94
N ILE A 111 -7.36 17.25 12.01
CA ILE A 111 -8.70 17.80 11.96
C ILE A 111 -9.10 18.02 10.50
N GLY A 112 -9.90 17.13 9.95
CA GLY A 112 -10.49 17.27 8.62
C GLY A 112 -12.01 17.33 8.68
N SER A 113 -12.65 17.88 7.65
CA SER A 113 -14.08 17.72 7.45
C SER A 113 -14.38 16.29 7.01
N LEU A 114 -15.56 15.79 7.33
CA LEU A 114 -16.02 14.48 6.89
C LEU A 114 -15.93 14.39 5.35
N GLY A 115 -15.34 13.33 4.84
CA GLY A 115 -15.11 13.12 3.40
C GLY A 115 -13.77 13.66 2.87
N ASP A 116 -13.00 14.42 3.65
CA ASP A 116 -11.75 15.01 3.19
C ASP A 116 -10.65 13.96 2.93
N ASN A 117 -10.52 12.98 3.81
CA ASN A 117 -9.51 11.92 3.68
C ASN A 117 -9.78 11.08 2.42
N ILE A 118 -11.02 10.67 2.22
CA ILE A 118 -11.40 9.87 1.05
C ILE A 118 -11.30 10.69 -0.24
N ARG A 119 -11.61 11.98 -0.19
CA ARG A 119 -11.42 12.89 -1.34
C ARG A 119 -9.95 13.00 -1.70
N PHE A 120 -9.06 13.11 -0.71
CA PHE A 120 -7.61 13.12 -0.93
C PHE A 120 -7.16 11.83 -1.61
N ILE A 121 -7.51 10.65 -1.06
CA ILE A 121 -7.13 9.35 -1.64
C ILE A 121 -7.66 9.23 -3.08
N ARG A 122 -8.90 9.64 -3.35
CA ARG A 122 -9.45 9.67 -4.72
C ARG A 122 -8.61 10.53 -5.67
N ASN A 123 -8.16 11.68 -5.20
CA ASN A 123 -7.34 12.59 -5.99
C ASN A 123 -5.95 11.98 -6.26
N GLU A 124 -5.32 11.40 -5.24
CA GLU A 124 -4.02 10.72 -5.37
C GLU A 124 -4.07 9.59 -6.40
N ILE A 125 -5.07 8.72 -6.32
CA ILE A 125 -5.29 7.60 -7.25
C ILE A 125 -5.55 8.11 -8.68
N SER A 126 -6.39 9.14 -8.83
CA SER A 126 -6.71 9.70 -10.13
C SER A 126 -5.51 10.30 -10.86
N ASN A 127 -4.57 10.86 -10.09
CA ASN A 127 -3.38 11.55 -10.59
C ASN A 127 -2.10 10.69 -10.51
N ASP A 128 -2.22 9.37 -10.32
CA ASP A 128 -1.07 8.48 -10.33
C ASP A 128 -0.88 7.80 -11.69
N PRO A 129 0.06 8.28 -12.53
CA PRO A 129 0.26 7.74 -13.86
C PRO A 129 0.86 6.32 -13.84
N ILE A 130 1.57 5.94 -12.77
CA ILE A 130 2.11 4.58 -12.61
C ILE A 130 0.96 3.61 -12.39
N LEU A 131 0.02 3.94 -11.48
CA LEU A 131 -1.18 3.12 -11.28
C LEU A 131 -2.02 3.02 -12.55
N GLN A 132 -2.21 4.14 -13.29
CA GLN A 132 -2.98 4.15 -14.53
C GLN A 132 -2.43 3.14 -15.56
N LYS A 133 -1.11 3.02 -15.67
CA LYS A 133 -0.47 2.03 -16.53
C LYS A 133 -0.61 0.60 -15.96
N LEU A 134 -0.31 0.42 -14.67
CA LEU A 134 -0.37 -0.87 -13.99
C LEU A 134 -1.78 -1.48 -14.05
N ALA A 135 -2.83 -0.67 -13.91
CA ALA A 135 -4.21 -1.10 -13.99
C ALA A 135 -4.59 -1.72 -15.34
N GLY A 136 -3.89 -1.36 -16.42
CA GLY A 136 -4.08 -1.93 -17.75
C GLY A 136 -3.29 -3.21 -18.03
N CYS A 137 -2.38 -3.60 -17.14
CA CYS A 137 -1.56 -4.80 -17.32
C CYS A 137 -2.38 -6.08 -17.11
N PRO A 138 -2.18 -7.12 -17.95
CA PRO A 138 -2.66 -8.47 -17.63
C PRO A 138 -2.10 -8.92 -16.29
N ARG A 139 -2.93 -9.53 -15.45
CA ARG A 139 -2.55 -9.92 -14.10
C ARG A 139 -3.13 -11.27 -13.70
N ARG A 140 -2.44 -11.99 -12.80
CA ARG A 140 -2.94 -13.21 -12.19
C ARG A 140 -4.04 -12.89 -11.17
N HIS A 141 -3.81 -11.83 -10.39
CA HIS A 141 -4.70 -11.42 -9.30
C HIS A 141 -4.49 -9.96 -8.93
N HIS A 142 -5.51 -9.32 -8.32
CA HIS A 142 -5.36 -8.04 -7.62
C HIS A 142 -6.27 -7.99 -6.40
N THR A 143 -5.85 -7.22 -5.41
CA THR A 143 -6.65 -6.94 -4.23
C THR A 143 -6.69 -5.44 -3.96
N VAL A 144 -7.81 -5.02 -3.36
CA VAL A 144 -8.03 -3.67 -2.88
C VAL A 144 -8.47 -3.76 -1.43
N SER A 145 -7.72 -3.16 -0.52
CA SER A 145 -8.09 -3.04 0.89
C SER A 145 -7.98 -1.60 1.35
N SER A 146 -8.78 -1.21 2.34
CA SER A 146 -8.76 0.15 2.85
C SER A 146 -9.19 0.20 4.31
N HIS A 147 -8.75 1.24 5.01
CA HIS A 147 -9.05 1.44 6.42
C HIS A 147 -9.18 2.93 6.74
N THR A 148 -10.15 3.28 7.57
CA THR A 148 -10.22 4.57 8.26
C THR A 148 -9.92 4.36 9.74
N ARG A 149 -9.10 5.21 10.32
CA ARG A 149 -8.62 5.05 11.69
C ARG A 149 -9.12 6.18 12.58
N TRP A 150 -9.60 5.79 13.76
CA TRP A 150 -9.66 6.65 14.94
C TRP A 150 -8.45 6.27 15.80
N ALA A 151 -7.54 7.19 16.01
CA ALA A 151 -6.30 6.90 16.74
C ALA A 151 -6.59 6.78 18.24
N SER A 152 -6.63 5.57 18.76
CA SER A 152 -6.66 5.29 20.21
C SER A 152 -5.24 5.27 20.79
N VAL A 153 -4.27 4.81 20.02
CA VAL A 153 -2.86 4.68 20.42
C VAL A 153 -1.95 5.21 19.33
N GLY A 154 -0.91 5.96 19.70
CA GLY A 154 0.12 6.48 18.81
C GLY A 154 -0.21 7.84 18.18
N ALA A 155 0.78 8.41 17.51
CA ALA A 155 0.65 9.70 16.84
C ALA A 155 -0.28 9.62 15.61
N ILE A 156 -0.93 10.75 15.29
CA ILE A 156 -1.68 10.92 14.04
C ILE A 156 -0.69 11.44 13.00
N ASN A 157 -0.05 10.53 12.28
CA ASN A 157 0.86 10.82 11.19
C ASN A 157 0.77 9.76 10.09
N GLU A 158 1.38 10.01 8.95
CA GLU A 158 1.32 9.12 7.79
C GLU A 158 1.99 7.75 8.07
N ALA A 159 3.07 7.73 8.85
CA ALA A 159 3.79 6.50 9.19
C ALA A 159 2.96 5.52 10.02
N THR A 160 2.05 6.04 10.86
CA THR A 160 1.14 5.25 11.69
C THR A 160 -0.21 4.98 11.04
N CYS A 161 -0.46 5.55 9.85
CA CYS A 161 -1.66 5.32 9.08
C CYS A 161 -1.67 3.89 8.50
N HIS A 162 -2.79 3.19 8.63
CA HIS A 162 -2.97 1.88 8.00
C HIS A 162 -3.06 1.97 6.47
N PRO A 163 -2.62 0.95 5.73
CA PRO A 163 -2.05 -0.30 6.21
C PRO A 163 -0.61 -0.15 6.70
N LEU A 164 -0.19 -1.05 7.61
CA LEU A 164 1.20 -1.22 8.05
C LEU A 164 1.82 -2.41 7.33
N ASP A 165 3.14 -2.36 7.15
CA ASP A 165 3.96 -3.37 6.47
C ASP A 165 4.97 -4.03 7.41
N ALA A 166 5.81 -4.93 6.88
CA ALA A 166 6.87 -5.61 7.62
C ALA A 166 8.26 -4.94 7.49
N ARG A 167 8.34 -3.68 7.01
CA ARG A 167 9.62 -2.94 6.98
C ARG A 167 10.13 -2.66 8.37
N THR A 168 11.46 -2.74 8.53
CA THR A 168 12.17 -2.42 9.78
C THR A 168 13.38 -1.54 9.49
N MET A 169 14.11 -1.15 10.52
CA MET A 169 15.38 -0.40 10.35
C MET A 169 16.43 -1.23 9.57
N ARG A 170 16.47 -2.55 9.78
CA ARG A 170 17.41 -3.45 9.09
C ARG A 170 16.87 -3.93 7.73
N HIS A 171 15.57 -4.02 7.57
CA HIS A 171 14.92 -4.55 6.38
C HIS A 171 13.96 -3.50 5.81
N PRO A 172 14.49 -2.42 5.20
CA PRO A 172 13.67 -1.36 4.61
C PRO A 172 12.86 -1.84 3.40
N GLU A 173 13.22 -2.98 2.81
CA GLU A 173 12.46 -3.66 1.74
C GLU A 173 11.29 -4.49 2.27
N GLY A 174 11.20 -4.67 3.58
CA GLY A 174 10.24 -5.56 4.23
C GLY A 174 10.75 -6.99 4.36
N LEU A 175 10.20 -7.69 5.33
CA LEU A 175 10.46 -9.11 5.56
C LEU A 175 9.48 -9.94 4.73
N GLN A 176 9.97 -10.97 4.04
CA GLN A 176 9.14 -11.99 3.34
C GLN A 176 8.17 -11.43 2.26
N GLY A 177 8.47 -10.26 1.67
CA GLY A 177 7.67 -9.65 0.61
C GLY A 177 6.55 -8.73 1.08
N PRO A 178 5.71 -8.23 0.15
CA PRO A 178 4.69 -7.24 0.48
C PRO A 178 3.59 -7.84 1.35
N MET A 179 3.48 -7.29 2.55
CA MET A 179 2.45 -7.64 3.53
C MET A 179 1.84 -6.35 4.07
N HIS A 180 0.53 -6.18 3.87
CA HIS A 180 -0.19 -5.01 4.33
C HIS A 180 -1.27 -5.40 5.32
N VAL A 181 -1.19 -4.85 6.53
CA VAL A 181 -2.08 -5.19 7.64
C VAL A 181 -2.84 -3.96 8.13
N CYS A 182 -4.13 -4.12 8.33
CA CYS A 182 -5.00 -3.19 9.03
C CYS A 182 -5.58 -3.88 10.27
N LEU A 183 -5.64 -3.17 11.38
CA LEU A 183 -6.28 -3.64 12.61
C LEU A 183 -7.39 -2.66 13.00
N ASN A 184 -8.57 -3.18 13.30
CA ASN A 184 -9.60 -2.48 14.02
C ASN A 184 -9.69 -3.06 15.44
N GLY A 185 -8.88 -2.52 16.34
CA GLY A 185 -8.71 -3.01 17.70
C GLY A 185 -7.39 -2.57 18.30
N ASP A 186 -7.07 -3.05 19.48
CA ASP A 186 -5.84 -2.76 20.23
C ASP A 186 -5.15 -4.08 20.61
N ILE A 187 -3.81 -4.07 20.70
CA ILE A 187 -2.99 -5.22 21.10
C ILE A 187 -2.50 -4.99 22.54
N ASP A 188 -3.12 -5.63 23.51
CA ASP A 188 -2.85 -5.43 24.94
C ASP A 188 -1.39 -5.65 25.32
N ASN A 189 -0.74 -6.65 24.73
CA ASN A 189 0.65 -7.01 25.01
C ASN A 189 1.65 -6.43 23.99
N PHE A 190 1.27 -5.37 23.26
CA PHE A 190 2.11 -4.75 22.22
C PHE A 190 3.53 -4.44 22.69
N MET A 191 3.68 -3.81 23.87
CA MET A 191 4.99 -3.42 24.40
C MET A 191 5.89 -4.63 24.68
N GLN A 192 5.32 -5.75 25.13
CA GLN A 192 6.07 -7.00 25.34
C GLN A 192 6.54 -7.59 24.02
N LEU A 193 5.63 -7.63 23.01
CA LEU A 193 5.95 -8.13 21.67
C LEU A 193 7.00 -7.26 20.97
N LYS A 194 6.90 -5.93 21.11
CA LYS A 194 7.87 -4.98 20.58
C LYS A 194 9.24 -5.19 21.21
N THR A 195 9.32 -5.26 22.54
CA THR A 195 10.57 -5.49 23.27
C THR A 195 11.21 -6.83 22.87
N ALA A 196 10.42 -7.89 22.75
CA ALA A 196 10.89 -9.19 22.29
C ALA A 196 11.41 -9.14 20.84
N PHE A 197 10.72 -8.40 19.96
CA PHE A 197 11.18 -8.21 18.58
C PHE A 197 12.50 -7.43 18.52
N GLU A 198 12.60 -6.33 19.26
CA GLU A 198 13.80 -5.48 19.26
C GLU A 198 15.00 -6.13 19.95
N SER A 199 14.79 -7.07 20.90
CA SER A 199 15.86 -7.85 21.52
C SER A 199 16.57 -8.81 20.55
N ASP A 200 15.91 -9.18 19.45
CA ASP A 200 16.51 -9.98 18.36
C ASP A 200 17.42 -9.13 17.44
N GLY A 201 17.57 -7.85 17.76
CA GLY A 201 18.55 -6.95 17.16
C GLY A 201 18.04 -6.18 15.94
N ASP A 202 16.74 -6.20 15.64
CA ASP A 202 16.10 -5.29 14.70
C ASP A 202 15.28 -4.22 15.44
N GLN A 203 14.90 -3.15 14.76
CA GLN A 203 14.16 -2.05 15.36
C GLN A 203 13.02 -1.57 14.43
N ILE A 204 11.91 -1.19 15.06
CA ILE A 204 10.83 -0.49 14.38
C ILE A 204 11.24 0.97 14.21
N GLN A 205 10.93 1.56 13.05
CA GLN A 205 11.19 2.98 12.79
C GLN A 205 10.52 3.86 13.85
N ALA A 206 11.22 4.87 14.33
CA ALA A 206 10.78 5.72 15.45
C ALA A 206 9.46 6.45 15.19
N GLU A 207 9.16 6.73 13.93
CA GLU A 207 7.93 7.40 13.49
C GLU A 207 6.70 6.51 13.61
N ILE A 208 6.88 5.18 13.72
CA ILE A 208 5.79 4.20 13.78
C ILE A 208 5.50 3.85 15.23
N SER A 209 4.47 4.45 15.80
CA SER A 209 4.07 4.30 17.21
C SER A 209 2.79 3.49 17.41
N THR A 210 2.20 2.93 16.34
CA THR A 210 0.99 2.12 16.43
C THR A 210 1.32 0.64 16.75
N ASP A 211 0.47 0.03 17.55
CA ASP A 211 0.55 -1.38 17.93
C ASP A 211 0.37 -2.36 16.76
N THR A 212 -0.43 -1.96 15.77
CA THR A 212 -0.66 -2.75 14.54
C THR A 212 0.63 -3.15 13.84
N LYS A 213 1.71 -2.37 13.97
CA LYS A 213 3.00 -2.67 13.34
C LYS A 213 3.56 -4.02 13.75
N ILE A 214 3.27 -4.50 14.95
CA ILE A 214 3.79 -5.79 15.42
C ILE A 214 3.19 -6.99 14.66
N ILE A 215 1.99 -6.85 14.08
CA ILE A 215 1.32 -7.96 13.39
C ILE A 215 2.12 -8.44 12.16
N PRO A 216 2.42 -7.59 11.16
CA PRO A 216 3.19 -8.03 10.01
C PRO A 216 4.59 -8.51 10.39
N LEU A 217 5.21 -7.93 11.43
CA LEU A 217 6.51 -8.38 11.92
C LEU A 217 6.43 -9.77 12.56
N GLN A 218 5.41 -10.08 13.34
CA GLN A 218 5.23 -11.41 13.91
C GLN A 218 4.91 -12.44 12.82
N ILE A 219 4.04 -12.12 11.86
CA ILE A 219 3.74 -13.02 10.73
C ILE A 219 5.01 -13.36 9.95
N SER A 220 5.84 -12.36 9.64
CA SER A 220 7.10 -12.56 8.89
C SER A 220 8.10 -13.48 9.56
N ARG A 221 7.99 -13.72 10.88
CA ARG A 221 8.85 -14.67 11.60
C ARG A 221 8.48 -16.14 11.34
N TYR A 222 7.27 -16.40 10.86
CA TYR A 222 6.75 -17.74 10.63
C TYR A 222 6.65 -18.12 9.13
N LEU A 223 6.98 -17.20 8.24
CA LEU A 223 7.05 -17.42 6.79
C LEU A 223 8.48 -17.69 6.33
#